data_874b1e65af8753f0e0fb9e137ac1e3f6
#
_entry.id   874b1e65af8753f0e0fb9e137ac1e3f6
#
_cell.length_a   1.000
_cell.length_b   1.000
_cell.length_c   1.000
_cell.angle_alpha   90.00
_cell.angle_beta   90.00
_cell.angle_gamma   90.00
#
_symmetry.space_group_name_H-M   'P 1'
#
loop_
_entity.id
_entity.type
_entity.pdbx_description
1 polymer ?
#
loop_
_entity_poly.entity_id
_entity_poly.type
_entity_poly.pdbx_seq_one_letter_code
_entity_poly.pdbx_strand_id
1 'polypeptide(L)'
;MDAPRAVVCVKLSAIGDVLHGVPAAVAIKKAFPAARIGWVVEGRAADVLAGHPAIDHLFRLPRGWMKSWQAVRALRRQLLDFRADVAIDMQGLLKSAVPTWLSGAGTRIGHARPESREAAWLAYTHAVPATAAHVVDRNCDLLAPLGVREPTPSFAMPDWPVSRRRMEEWLATLRLASAPALINPGAGWPSKIWPEDRFAAVARALHDRYGLTSVVVWGGDRERGGAERIAAAAPRATVVAPQTSLQDLAALARLARLFVSGDTGPLHLAAAVGTPCVGLFGPVPADRNGPYGRIHATVEPPAELRPKWEDRKTDTLAMAGIEVDRVVAACDRLAFHGHRITA
;
A
#
# COMPACT_ATOMS: atom_id res chain seq x y z
N MET A 1 -30.67 -3.30 6.44
CA MET A 1 -29.98 -2.81 7.65
C MET A 1 -30.10 -1.30 7.64
N ASP A 2 -30.37 -0.67 8.78
CA ASP A 2 -30.41 0.80 8.85
C ASP A 2 -29.02 1.40 8.54
N ALA A 3 -29.01 2.64 8.07
CA ALA A 3 -27.74 3.34 7.79
C ALA A 3 -26.88 3.43 9.06
N PRO A 4 -25.62 2.99 9.02
CA PRO A 4 -24.75 3.04 10.19
C PRO A 4 -24.43 4.48 10.58
N ARG A 5 -24.39 4.77 11.89
CA ARG A 5 -23.96 6.07 12.43
C ARG A 5 -22.46 6.12 12.72
N ALA A 6 -21.89 4.96 13.03
CA ALA A 6 -20.45 4.84 13.30
C ALA A 6 -19.95 3.45 12.87
N VAL A 7 -18.84 3.44 12.11
CA VAL A 7 -18.22 2.24 11.57
C VAL A 7 -16.76 2.18 12.03
N VAL A 8 -16.31 1.03 12.54
CA VAL A 8 -14.90 0.77 12.83
C VAL A 8 -14.33 -0.15 11.76
N CYS A 9 -13.36 0.33 11.01
CA CYS A 9 -12.55 -0.46 10.09
C CYS A 9 -11.34 -1.03 10.84
N VAL A 10 -11.05 -2.30 10.66
CA VAL A 10 -9.89 -2.97 11.27
C VAL A 10 -8.98 -3.50 10.18
N LYS A 11 -7.81 -2.86 10.02
CA LYS A 11 -6.70 -3.32 9.18
C LYS A 11 -5.40 -2.84 9.82
N LEU A 12 -4.66 -3.75 10.45
CA LEU A 12 -3.59 -3.38 11.38
C LEU A 12 -2.27 -3.08 10.69
N SER A 13 -1.84 -3.95 9.78
CA SER A 13 -0.54 -3.93 9.10
C SER A 13 -0.51 -4.96 7.95
N ALA A 14 0.46 -4.93 6.95
CA ALA A 14 1.49 -3.92 6.86
C ALA A 14 0.97 -2.64 6.15
N ILE A 15 1.87 -1.70 5.78
CA ILE A 15 1.50 -0.44 5.12
C ILE A 15 0.68 -0.70 3.84
N GLY A 16 1.15 -1.61 2.97
CA GLY A 16 0.43 -1.96 1.74
C GLY A 16 -0.95 -2.54 2.01
N ASP A 17 -1.07 -3.46 2.99
CA ASP A 17 -2.36 -4.04 3.36
C ASP A 17 -3.34 -2.98 3.88
N VAL A 18 -2.85 -2.02 4.68
CA VAL A 18 -3.66 -0.91 5.20
C VAL A 18 -4.16 -0.04 4.05
N LEU A 19 -3.30 0.30 3.09
CA LEU A 19 -3.68 1.04 1.90
C LEU A 19 -4.75 0.31 1.07
N HIS A 20 -4.63 -1.01 0.91
CA HIS A 20 -5.64 -1.81 0.21
C HIS A 20 -7.03 -1.80 0.88
N GLY A 21 -7.11 -1.44 2.15
CA GLY A 21 -8.39 -1.25 2.85
C GLY A 21 -9.01 0.14 2.66
N VAL A 22 -8.23 1.14 2.27
CA VAL A 22 -8.69 2.53 2.15
C VAL A 22 -9.89 2.68 1.22
N PRO A 23 -9.95 2.04 0.03
CA PRO A 23 -11.11 2.17 -0.85
C PRO A 23 -12.43 1.71 -0.23
N ALA A 24 -12.40 0.72 0.66
CA ALA A 24 -13.61 0.31 1.40
C ALA A 24 -14.10 1.43 2.34
N ALA A 25 -13.20 2.09 3.08
CA ALA A 25 -13.58 3.22 3.95
C ALA A 25 -14.12 4.41 3.12
N VAL A 26 -13.50 4.70 1.98
CA VAL A 26 -14.00 5.74 1.06
C VAL A 26 -15.39 5.40 0.54
N ALA A 27 -15.64 4.14 0.18
CA ALA A 27 -16.94 3.67 -0.26
C ALA A 27 -18.01 3.78 0.84
N ILE A 28 -17.66 3.45 2.10
CA ILE A 28 -18.56 3.64 3.25
C ILE A 28 -18.89 5.13 3.42
N LYS A 29 -17.88 6.00 3.40
CA LYS A 29 -18.09 7.46 3.57
C LYS A 29 -18.94 8.06 2.45
N LYS A 30 -18.79 7.55 1.22
CA LYS A 30 -19.64 7.92 0.08
C LYS A 30 -21.09 7.48 0.25
N ALA A 31 -21.30 6.24 0.67
CA ALA A 31 -22.64 5.66 0.84
C ALA A 31 -23.36 6.25 2.07
N PHE A 32 -22.61 6.57 3.12
CA PHE A 32 -23.11 7.07 4.40
C PHE A 32 -22.33 8.31 4.85
N PRO A 33 -22.54 9.49 4.23
CA PRO A 33 -21.73 10.69 4.50
C PRO A 33 -21.75 11.16 5.96
N ALA A 34 -22.86 10.92 6.66
CA ALA A 34 -23.02 11.26 8.07
C ALA A 34 -22.38 10.25 9.03
N ALA A 35 -22.00 9.06 8.56
CA ALA A 35 -21.36 8.05 9.40
C ALA A 35 -19.95 8.49 9.82
N ARG A 36 -19.64 8.30 11.11
CA ARG A 36 -18.28 8.45 11.62
C ARG A 36 -17.49 7.19 11.33
N ILE A 37 -16.30 7.32 10.76
CA ILE A 37 -15.42 6.19 10.45
C ILE A 37 -14.20 6.22 11.37
N GLY A 38 -14.06 5.18 12.20
CA GLY A 38 -12.87 4.91 12.98
C GLY A 38 -12.01 3.84 12.30
N TRP A 39 -10.70 3.91 12.45
CA TRP A 39 -9.78 2.89 11.92
C TRP A 39 -8.81 2.40 12.97
N VAL A 40 -8.76 1.09 13.19
CA VAL A 40 -7.76 0.45 14.08
C VAL A 40 -6.55 0.06 13.25
N VAL A 41 -5.39 0.61 13.60
CA VAL A 41 -4.12 0.46 12.86
C VAL A 41 -2.93 0.36 13.78
N GLU A 42 -1.89 -0.39 13.39
CA GLU A 42 -0.69 -0.63 14.19
C GLU A 42 0.55 0.08 13.62
N GLY A 43 1.31 0.72 14.50
CA GLY A 43 2.62 1.29 14.21
C GLY A 43 2.60 2.36 13.11
N ARG A 44 3.64 2.37 12.25
CA ARG A 44 3.85 3.39 11.21
C ARG A 44 2.78 3.39 10.10
N ALA A 45 2.03 2.29 9.95
CA ALA A 45 0.94 2.27 8.97
C ALA A 45 -0.16 3.31 9.27
N ALA A 46 -0.25 3.80 10.51
CA ALA A 46 -1.15 4.89 10.87
C ALA A 46 -0.82 6.23 10.17
N ASP A 47 0.44 6.43 9.76
CA ASP A 47 0.89 7.71 9.21
C ASP A 47 0.35 7.94 7.79
N VAL A 48 0.08 6.87 7.02
CA VAL A 48 -0.55 7.00 5.69
C VAL A 48 -2.05 7.28 5.77
N LEU A 49 -2.68 7.04 6.93
CA LEU A 49 -4.09 7.33 7.17
C LEU A 49 -4.33 8.69 7.83
N ALA A 50 -3.26 9.34 8.33
CA ALA A 50 -3.38 10.60 9.05
C ALA A 50 -3.92 11.72 8.13
N GLY A 51 -5.02 12.34 8.55
CA GLY A 51 -5.69 13.39 7.77
C GLY A 51 -6.51 12.88 6.58
N HIS A 52 -6.77 11.57 6.49
CA HIS A 52 -7.55 11.01 5.41
C HIS A 52 -9.03 11.45 5.49
N PRO A 53 -9.62 12.03 4.40
CA PRO A 53 -10.94 12.66 4.44
C PRO A 53 -12.09 11.68 4.77
N ALA A 54 -11.92 10.39 4.51
CA ALA A 54 -12.92 9.37 4.84
C ALA A 54 -12.77 8.80 6.26
N ILE A 55 -11.77 9.21 7.06
CA ILE A 55 -11.47 8.62 8.36
C ILE A 55 -11.53 9.70 9.44
N ASP A 56 -12.50 9.58 10.33
CA ASP A 56 -12.75 10.57 11.38
C ASP A 56 -11.89 10.32 12.63
N HIS A 57 -11.50 9.05 12.89
CA HIS A 57 -10.72 8.68 14.08
C HIS A 57 -9.72 7.55 13.80
N LEU A 58 -8.49 7.68 14.32
CA LEU A 58 -7.46 6.63 14.25
C LEU A 58 -7.18 6.04 15.64
N PHE A 59 -7.48 4.76 15.83
CA PHE A 59 -7.08 3.98 17.00
C PHE A 59 -5.67 3.43 16.73
N ARG A 60 -4.65 4.16 17.18
CA ARG A 60 -3.24 3.80 16.95
C ARG A 60 -2.76 2.81 17.99
N LEU A 61 -2.30 1.64 17.55
CA LEU A 61 -1.78 0.59 18.41
C LEU A 61 -0.26 0.51 18.32
N PRO A 62 0.45 0.34 19.43
CA PRO A 62 1.87 0.02 19.40
C PRO A 62 2.09 -1.40 18.90
N ARG A 63 3.28 -1.69 18.36
CA ARG A 63 3.64 -3.08 18.03
C ARG A 63 3.61 -3.96 19.26
N GLY A 64 3.07 -5.16 19.13
CA GLY A 64 2.96 -6.10 20.23
C GLY A 64 1.90 -5.76 21.29
N TRP A 65 0.98 -4.86 21.00
CA TRP A 65 -0.09 -4.40 21.90
C TRP A 65 -0.87 -5.53 22.55
N MET A 66 -1.07 -6.67 21.90
CA MET A 66 -1.77 -7.83 22.48
C MET A 66 -1.06 -8.43 23.70
N LYS A 67 0.24 -8.19 23.86
CA LYS A 67 1.03 -8.63 25.02
C LYS A 67 0.89 -7.69 26.21
N SER A 68 0.25 -6.53 26.05
CA SER A 68 0.03 -5.53 27.09
C SER A 68 -1.45 -5.47 27.45
N TRP A 69 -1.79 -5.98 28.63
CA TRP A 69 -3.14 -5.86 29.18
C TRP A 69 -3.64 -4.41 29.24
N GLN A 70 -2.73 -3.48 29.58
CA GLN A 70 -3.06 -2.06 29.62
C GLN A 70 -3.43 -1.52 28.23
N ALA A 71 -2.69 -1.90 27.18
CA ALA A 71 -2.98 -1.50 25.80
C ALA A 71 -4.33 -2.08 25.31
N VAL A 72 -4.62 -3.35 25.62
CA VAL A 72 -5.91 -3.99 25.28
C VAL A 72 -7.07 -3.29 25.99
N ARG A 73 -6.93 -3.00 27.29
CA ARG A 73 -7.97 -2.30 28.07
C ARG A 73 -8.17 -0.87 27.58
N ALA A 74 -7.10 -0.16 27.25
CA ALA A 74 -7.18 1.20 26.67
C ALA A 74 -7.91 1.20 25.32
N LEU A 75 -7.54 0.27 24.42
CA LEU A 75 -8.22 0.10 23.14
C LEU A 75 -9.71 -0.18 23.33
N ARG A 76 -10.05 -1.15 24.19
CA ARG A 76 -11.46 -1.48 24.47
C ARG A 76 -12.25 -0.26 24.92
N ARG A 77 -11.71 0.54 25.84
CA ARG A 77 -12.38 1.76 26.31
C ARG A 77 -12.60 2.73 25.16
N GLN A 78 -11.57 3.02 24.36
CA GLN A 78 -11.68 3.93 23.20
C GLN A 78 -12.72 3.44 22.18
N LEU A 79 -12.75 2.14 21.88
CA LEU A 79 -13.72 1.56 20.95
C LEU A 79 -15.15 1.63 21.47
N LEU A 80 -15.37 1.36 22.77
CA LEU A 80 -16.71 1.49 23.38
C LEU A 80 -17.17 2.95 23.44
N ASP A 81 -16.25 3.90 23.71
CA ASP A 81 -16.56 5.34 23.69
C ASP A 81 -16.90 5.83 22.26
N PHE A 82 -16.34 5.20 21.23
CA PHE A 82 -16.66 5.50 19.84
C PHE A 82 -18.07 5.06 19.45
N ARG A 83 -18.65 4.06 20.13
CA ARG A 83 -20.03 3.55 19.94
C ARG A 83 -20.31 3.14 18.49
N ALA A 84 -19.49 2.26 17.95
CA ALA A 84 -19.69 1.75 16.60
C ALA A 84 -20.94 0.86 16.50
N ASP A 85 -21.75 1.09 15.48
CA ASP A 85 -22.86 0.20 15.11
C ASP A 85 -22.34 -1.01 14.33
N VAL A 86 -21.27 -0.79 13.55
CA VAL A 86 -20.65 -1.76 12.65
C VAL A 86 -19.13 -1.80 12.88
N ALA A 87 -18.56 -3.00 12.88
CA ALA A 87 -17.11 -3.21 12.80
C ALA A 87 -16.77 -4.11 11.60
N ILE A 88 -15.74 -3.76 10.83
CA ILE A 88 -15.36 -4.47 9.61
C ILE A 88 -13.90 -4.91 9.73
N ASP A 89 -13.67 -6.22 9.80
CA ASP A 89 -12.33 -6.81 9.78
C ASP A 89 -11.91 -7.13 8.35
N MET A 90 -11.04 -6.29 7.80
CA MET A 90 -10.46 -6.46 6.48
C MET A 90 -9.18 -7.31 6.49
N GLN A 91 -8.72 -7.81 7.64
CA GLN A 91 -7.47 -8.56 7.75
C GLN A 91 -7.68 -10.07 7.92
N GLY A 92 -8.71 -10.50 8.63
CA GLY A 92 -9.09 -11.90 8.78
C GLY A 92 -8.12 -12.75 9.62
N LEU A 93 -7.45 -12.16 10.62
CA LEU A 93 -6.54 -12.84 11.56
C LEU A 93 -7.05 -12.67 12.99
N LEU A 94 -6.67 -13.58 13.89
CA LEU A 94 -7.01 -13.47 15.31
C LEU A 94 -6.67 -12.08 15.88
N LYS A 95 -5.52 -11.53 15.47
CA LYS A 95 -5.06 -10.22 15.91
C LYS A 95 -6.03 -9.08 15.52
N SER A 96 -6.70 -9.16 14.38
CA SER A 96 -7.68 -8.16 13.92
C SER A 96 -9.10 -8.47 14.40
N ALA A 97 -9.41 -9.73 14.63
CA ALA A 97 -10.68 -10.16 15.20
C ALA A 97 -10.87 -9.64 16.63
N VAL A 98 -9.79 -9.53 17.43
CA VAL A 98 -9.85 -9.00 18.80
C VAL A 98 -10.40 -7.57 18.84
N PRO A 99 -9.85 -6.55 18.16
CA PRO A 99 -10.43 -5.21 18.16
C PRO A 99 -11.84 -5.17 17.53
N THR A 100 -12.12 -6.03 16.54
CA THR A 100 -13.47 -6.17 15.97
C THR A 100 -14.48 -6.60 17.03
N TRP A 101 -14.14 -7.58 17.85
CA TRP A 101 -14.97 -8.03 18.98
C TRP A 101 -15.03 -6.99 20.10
N LEU A 102 -13.88 -6.38 20.47
CA LEU A 102 -13.79 -5.37 21.53
C LEU A 102 -14.58 -4.08 21.22
N SER A 103 -14.88 -3.82 19.94
CA SER A 103 -15.67 -2.66 19.52
C SER A 103 -17.08 -2.62 20.15
N GLY A 104 -17.60 -3.77 20.55
CA GLY A 104 -18.98 -3.89 21.04
C GLY A 104 -20.04 -3.68 19.96
N ALA A 105 -19.65 -3.56 18.67
CA ALA A 105 -20.58 -3.38 17.58
C ALA A 105 -21.55 -4.58 17.45
N GLY A 106 -22.82 -4.30 17.26
CA GLY A 106 -23.84 -5.32 17.04
C GLY A 106 -23.63 -6.07 15.72
N THR A 107 -23.18 -5.36 14.69
CA THR A 107 -22.84 -5.93 13.39
C THR A 107 -21.31 -6.00 13.24
N ARG A 108 -20.77 -7.20 13.11
CA ARG A 108 -19.34 -7.45 12.90
C ARG A 108 -19.15 -8.25 11.63
N ILE A 109 -18.52 -7.62 10.65
CA ILE A 109 -18.33 -8.14 9.30
C ILE A 109 -16.89 -8.55 9.11
N GLY A 110 -16.64 -9.69 8.48
CA GLY A 110 -15.32 -10.15 8.07
C GLY A 110 -15.41 -11.15 6.94
N HIS A 111 -14.28 -11.54 6.39
CA HIS A 111 -14.28 -12.55 5.33
C HIS A 111 -14.70 -13.93 5.86
N ALA A 112 -15.42 -14.68 5.02
CA ALA A 112 -15.62 -16.10 5.23
C ALA A 112 -14.28 -16.86 5.08
N ARG A 113 -14.26 -18.14 5.47
CA ARG A 113 -13.12 -19.04 5.19
C ARG A 113 -13.05 -19.30 3.67
N PRO A 114 -11.84 -19.45 3.09
CA PRO A 114 -10.52 -19.59 3.76
C PRO A 114 -9.78 -18.28 4.06
N GLU A 115 -10.26 -17.11 3.64
CA GLU A 115 -9.61 -15.80 3.86
C GLU A 115 -9.50 -15.46 5.35
N SER A 116 -10.54 -15.79 6.13
CA SER A 116 -10.50 -15.70 7.58
C SER A 116 -9.77 -16.91 8.17
N ARG A 117 -8.68 -16.65 8.86
CA ARG A 117 -7.76 -17.63 9.45
C ARG A 117 -7.68 -17.48 10.97
N GLU A 118 -6.96 -18.41 11.64
CA GLU A 118 -6.66 -18.30 13.08
C GLU A 118 -7.93 -18.13 13.95
N ALA A 119 -9.05 -18.77 13.55
CA ALA A 119 -10.33 -18.65 14.22
C ALA A 119 -10.96 -17.23 14.24
N ALA A 120 -10.49 -16.29 13.40
CA ALA A 120 -11.00 -14.93 13.37
C ALA A 120 -12.52 -14.86 13.08
N TRP A 121 -13.04 -15.80 12.31
CA TRP A 121 -14.48 -15.88 11.96
C TRP A 121 -15.41 -15.96 13.18
N LEU A 122 -14.91 -16.39 14.34
CA LEU A 122 -15.70 -16.44 15.58
C LEU A 122 -16.12 -15.06 16.11
N ALA A 123 -15.39 -14.01 15.70
CA ALA A 123 -15.74 -12.65 16.06
C ALA A 123 -16.84 -12.03 15.19
N TYR A 124 -17.18 -12.65 14.05
CA TYR A 124 -18.08 -12.05 13.05
C TYR A 124 -19.52 -12.49 13.23
N THR A 125 -20.43 -11.54 13.04
CA THR A 125 -21.89 -11.82 12.89
C THR A 125 -22.25 -12.03 11.43
N HIS A 126 -21.43 -11.52 10.49
CA HIS A 126 -21.60 -11.66 9.05
C HIS A 126 -20.26 -12.06 8.42
N ALA A 127 -20.20 -13.26 7.87
CA ALA A 127 -19.06 -13.78 7.13
C ALA A 127 -19.32 -13.61 5.62
N VAL A 128 -18.51 -12.83 4.93
CA VAL A 128 -18.67 -12.50 3.51
C VAL A 128 -17.67 -13.29 2.67
N PRO A 129 -18.09 -14.06 1.67
CA PRO A 129 -17.18 -14.69 0.73
C PRO A 129 -16.39 -13.65 -0.07
N ALA A 130 -15.09 -13.87 -0.27
CA ALA A 130 -14.29 -13.06 -1.19
C ALA A 130 -14.54 -13.57 -2.62
N THR A 131 -15.04 -12.71 -3.49
CA THR A 131 -15.39 -13.06 -4.88
C THR A 131 -14.34 -12.57 -5.87
N ALA A 132 -13.67 -11.47 -5.57
CA ALA A 132 -12.70 -10.86 -6.45
C ALA A 132 -11.29 -11.49 -6.33
N ALA A 133 -10.46 -11.34 -7.36
CA ALA A 133 -9.06 -11.73 -7.34
C ALA A 133 -8.23 -10.75 -6.50
N HIS A 134 -8.40 -9.44 -6.73
CA HIS A 134 -7.59 -8.41 -6.09
C HIS A 134 -8.06 -8.07 -4.67
N VAL A 135 -7.11 -7.87 -3.74
CA VAL A 135 -7.40 -7.63 -2.32
C VAL A 135 -8.19 -6.35 -2.05
N VAL A 136 -8.06 -5.31 -2.90
CA VAL A 136 -8.86 -4.08 -2.80
C VAL A 136 -10.33 -4.39 -3.00
N ASP A 137 -10.65 -5.12 -4.05
CA ASP A 137 -12.02 -5.49 -4.37
C ASP A 137 -12.60 -6.44 -3.32
N ARG A 138 -11.80 -7.40 -2.82
CA ARG A 138 -12.18 -8.26 -1.68
C ARG A 138 -12.54 -7.45 -0.43
N ASN A 139 -11.77 -6.39 -0.13
CA ASN A 139 -12.11 -5.51 1.00
C ASN A 139 -13.43 -4.76 0.74
N CYS A 140 -13.74 -4.43 -0.52
CA CYS A 140 -15.01 -3.84 -0.91
C CYS A 140 -16.18 -4.84 -0.85
N ASP A 141 -15.95 -6.15 -1.11
CA ASP A 141 -16.97 -7.20 -0.96
C ASP A 141 -17.57 -7.20 0.46
N LEU A 142 -16.75 -6.87 1.49
CA LEU A 142 -17.20 -6.78 2.88
C LEU A 142 -18.32 -5.76 3.13
N LEU A 143 -18.57 -4.87 2.18
CA LEU A 143 -19.60 -3.85 2.30
C LEU A 143 -21.01 -4.33 1.87
N ALA A 144 -21.11 -5.51 1.27
CA ALA A 144 -22.37 -6.07 0.79
C ALA A 144 -23.46 -6.17 1.88
N PRO A 145 -23.16 -6.57 3.15
CA PRO A 145 -24.16 -6.57 4.22
C PRO A 145 -24.71 -5.18 4.56
N LEU A 146 -23.99 -4.11 4.23
CA LEU A 146 -24.42 -2.71 4.40
C LEU A 146 -25.25 -2.19 3.22
N GLY A 147 -25.48 -3.02 2.19
CA GLY A 147 -26.15 -2.62 0.96
C GLY A 147 -25.27 -1.88 -0.03
N VAL A 148 -23.97 -1.71 0.24
CA VAL A 148 -22.99 -1.12 -0.68
C VAL A 148 -22.45 -2.23 -1.58
N ARG A 149 -22.94 -2.28 -2.81
CA ARG A 149 -22.58 -3.30 -3.79
C ARG A 149 -21.74 -2.67 -4.90
N GLU A 150 -20.71 -3.38 -5.35
CA GLU A 150 -19.84 -3.00 -6.47
C GLU A 150 -19.37 -1.52 -6.42
N PRO A 151 -18.86 -1.05 -5.28
CA PRO A 151 -18.38 0.31 -5.20
C PRO A 151 -17.19 0.50 -6.14
N THR A 152 -17.13 1.63 -6.84
CA THR A 152 -15.92 2.00 -7.59
C THR A 152 -14.79 2.35 -6.62
N PRO A 153 -13.72 1.56 -6.51
CA PRO A 153 -12.65 1.80 -5.56
C PRO A 153 -11.93 3.12 -5.84
N SER A 154 -11.72 3.89 -4.79
CA SER A 154 -10.97 5.14 -4.82
C SER A 154 -10.17 5.29 -3.55
N PHE A 155 -8.93 5.76 -3.64
CA PHE A 155 -8.09 5.97 -2.47
C PHE A 155 -8.32 7.32 -1.81
N ALA A 156 -8.64 8.36 -2.55
CA ALA A 156 -8.88 9.72 -2.04
C ALA A 156 -7.81 10.20 -1.05
N MET A 157 -6.54 9.84 -1.30
CA MET A 157 -5.43 10.11 -0.37
C MET A 157 -5.24 11.61 -0.12
N PRO A 158 -4.93 12.02 1.12
CA PRO A 158 -4.69 13.43 1.48
C PRO A 158 -3.54 14.04 0.68
N ASP A 159 -3.54 15.37 0.57
CA ASP A 159 -2.47 16.09 -0.12
C ASP A 159 -1.21 16.28 0.73
N TRP A 160 -1.31 16.28 2.06
CA TRP A 160 -0.22 16.56 3.00
C TRP A 160 0.61 17.79 2.62
N PRO A 161 0.07 19.00 2.72
CA PRO A 161 0.67 20.21 2.15
C PRO A 161 2.07 20.54 2.68
N VAL A 162 2.40 20.16 3.91
CA VAL A 162 3.74 20.35 4.48
C VAL A 162 4.76 19.45 3.79
N SER A 163 4.42 18.17 3.64
CA SER A 163 5.27 17.20 2.94
C SER A 163 5.41 17.55 1.46
N ARG A 164 4.33 17.99 0.82
CA ARG A 164 4.35 18.44 -0.58
C ARG A 164 5.32 19.58 -0.77
N ARG A 165 5.20 20.68 0.00
CA ARG A 165 6.10 21.83 -0.09
C ARG A 165 7.55 21.42 0.12
N ARG A 166 7.84 20.59 1.14
CA ARG A 166 9.18 20.10 1.42
C ARG A 166 9.79 19.35 0.23
N MET A 167 9.00 18.50 -0.43
CA MET A 167 9.50 17.72 -1.57
C MET A 167 9.61 18.56 -2.84
N GLU A 168 8.73 19.52 -3.07
CA GLU A 168 8.82 20.50 -4.15
C GLU A 168 10.11 21.36 -4.01
N GLU A 169 10.36 21.89 -2.81
CA GLU A 169 11.57 22.67 -2.52
C GLU A 169 12.84 21.84 -2.73
N TRP A 170 12.84 20.61 -2.23
CA TRP A 170 13.98 19.72 -2.44
C TRP A 170 14.21 19.40 -3.92
N LEU A 171 13.17 19.02 -4.67
CA LEU A 171 13.29 18.74 -6.10
C LEU A 171 13.78 19.95 -6.89
N ALA A 172 13.36 21.15 -6.53
CA ALA A 172 13.84 22.39 -7.16
C ALA A 172 15.34 22.58 -7.03
N THR A 173 15.96 22.12 -5.92
CA THR A 173 17.44 22.19 -5.77
C THR A 173 18.19 21.32 -6.77
N LEU A 174 17.55 20.26 -7.28
CA LEU A 174 18.16 19.33 -8.24
C LEU A 174 18.21 19.87 -9.68
N ARG A 175 17.45 20.92 -9.98
CA ARG A 175 17.36 21.55 -11.32
C ARG A 175 17.13 20.55 -12.44
N LEU A 176 16.25 19.58 -12.23
CA LEU A 176 15.92 18.55 -13.21
C LEU A 176 15.18 19.15 -14.40
N ALA A 177 15.46 18.65 -15.61
CA ALA A 177 14.77 19.09 -16.83
C ALA A 177 13.28 18.65 -16.91
N SER A 178 12.93 17.60 -16.16
CA SER A 178 11.56 17.04 -16.12
C SER A 178 11.28 16.37 -14.79
N ALA A 179 10.03 15.98 -14.54
CA ALA A 179 9.63 15.17 -13.39
C ALA A 179 10.44 13.87 -13.34
N PRO A 180 11.02 13.49 -12.19
CA PRO A 180 11.90 12.32 -12.09
C PRO A 180 11.12 10.99 -12.16
N ALA A 181 11.85 9.91 -12.44
CA ALA A 181 11.42 8.58 -12.04
C ALA A 181 11.78 8.35 -10.56
N LEU A 182 11.00 7.53 -9.85
CA LEU A 182 11.38 7.06 -8.52
C LEU A 182 11.75 5.58 -8.57
N ILE A 183 12.78 5.21 -7.85
CA ILE A 183 13.22 3.82 -7.67
C ILE A 183 13.25 3.51 -6.18
N ASN A 184 12.51 2.48 -5.76
CA ASN A 184 12.55 1.95 -4.40
C ASN A 184 13.15 0.53 -4.41
N PRO A 185 14.41 0.34 -4.04
CA PRO A 185 15.07 -0.96 -4.01
C PRO A 185 14.77 -1.76 -2.75
N GLY A 186 14.23 -1.10 -1.71
CA GLY A 186 13.93 -1.71 -0.42
C GLY A 186 12.82 -2.74 -0.48
N ALA A 187 12.87 -3.76 0.40
CA ALA A 187 11.80 -4.72 0.60
C ALA A 187 11.78 -5.27 2.03
N GLY A 188 10.58 -5.66 2.47
CA GLY A 188 10.39 -6.25 3.80
C GLY A 188 10.88 -7.69 3.95
N TRP A 189 11.07 -8.42 2.82
CA TRP A 189 11.58 -9.80 2.78
C TRP A 189 12.77 -9.90 1.82
N PRO A 190 13.80 -10.70 2.15
CA PRO A 190 14.93 -10.92 1.25
C PRO A 190 14.50 -11.41 -0.14
N SER A 191 13.51 -12.28 -0.22
CA SER A 191 12.94 -12.83 -1.45
C SER A 191 12.25 -11.81 -2.36
N LYS A 192 11.99 -10.59 -1.89
CA LYS A 192 11.41 -9.49 -2.68
C LYS A 192 12.43 -8.45 -3.12
N ILE A 193 13.70 -8.66 -2.78
CA ILE A 193 14.78 -7.75 -3.17
C ILE A 193 15.22 -8.08 -4.60
N TRP A 194 15.07 -7.11 -5.50
CA TRP A 194 15.66 -7.18 -6.83
C TRP A 194 17.10 -6.68 -6.79
N PRO A 195 18.05 -7.24 -7.57
CA PRO A 195 19.44 -6.85 -7.54
C PRO A 195 19.67 -5.35 -7.82
N GLU A 196 20.56 -4.72 -7.05
CA GLU A 196 20.83 -3.28 -7.09
C GLU A 196 21.41 -2.84 -8.44
N ASP A 197 22.29 -3.66 -9.05
CA ASP A 197 22.86 -3.43 -10.37
C ASP A 197 21.81 -3.36 -11.48
N ARG A 198 20.72 -4.10 -11.33
CA ARG A 198 19.58 -4.10 -12.26
C ARG A 198 18.74 -2.82 -12.11
N PHE A 199 18.54 -2.32 -10.89
CA PHE A 199 17.93 -1.00 -10.69
C PHE A 199 18.78 0.12 -11.31
N ALA A 200 20.11 0.04 -11.16
CA ALA A 200 21.03 0.97 -11.81
C ALA A 200 20.95 0.89 -13.34
N ALA A 201 20.81 -0.33 -13.91
CA ALA A 201 20.62 -0.52 -15.34
C ALA A 201 19.30 0.10 -15.85
N VAL A 202 18.20 -0.06 -15.11
CA VAL A 202 16.91 0.61 -15.42
C VAL A 202 17.08 2.13 -15.38
N ALA A 203 17.74 2.68 -14.35
CA ALA A 203 17.97 4.11 -14.24
C ALA A 203 18.77 4.66 -15.44
N ARG A 204 19.83 3.95 -15.87
CA ARG A 204 20.59 4.31 -17.07
C ARG A 204 19.71 4.29 -18.32
N ALA A 205 18.94 3.23 -18.51
CA ALA A 205 18.07 3.12 -19.67
C ALA A 205 17.02 4.25 -19.73
N LEU A 206 16.46 4.65 -18.59
CA LEU A 206 15.51 5.77 -18.51
C LEU A 206 16.18 7.10 -18.80
N HIS A 207 17.44 7.29 -18.35
CA HIS A 207 18.23 8.48 -18.62
C HIS A 207 18.61 8.57 -20.10
N ASP A 208 19.17 7.49 -20.67
CA ASP A 208 19.68 7.47 -22.05
C ASP A 208 18.55 7.62 -23.08
N ARG A 209 17.39 7.03 -22.82
CA ARG A 209 16.24 7.09 -23.74
C ARG A 209 15.44 8.39 -23.62
N TYR A 210 15.31 8.93 -22.41
CA TYR A 210 14.31 9.96 -22.11
C TYR A 210 14.84 11.16 -21.33
N GLY A 211 16.12 11.18 -20.97
CA GLY A 211 16.69 12.22 -20.12
C GLY A 211 16.12 12.21 -18.68
N LEU A 212 15.44 11.13 -18.28
CA LEU A 212 14.83 11.04 -16.95
C LEU A 212 15.89 10.76 -15.88
N THR A 213 15.99 11.63 -14.89
CA THR A 213 16.74 11.33 -13.67
C THR A 213 15.91 10.44 -12.75
N SER A 214 16.52 9.41 -12.19
CA SER A 214 15.90 8.52 -11.21
C SER A 214 16.28 8.93 -9.80
N VAL A 215 15.29 9.24 -8.96
CA VAL A 215 15.49 9.47 -7.53
C VAL A 215 15.34 8.15 -6.79
N VAL A 216 16.41 7.70 -6.12
CA VAL A 216 16.42 6.44 -5.37
C VAL A 216 15.96 6.72 -3.94
N VAL A 217 14.79 6.20 -3.56
CA VAL A 217 14.19 6.35 -2.23
C VAL A 217 14.59 5.21 -1.30
N TRP A 218 14.57 5.43 0.00
CA TRP A 218 15.01 4.47 1.01
C TRP A 218 14.29 4.68 2.35
N GLY A 219 14.23 3.62 3.17
CA GLY A 219 13.54 3.60 4.46
C GLY A 219 14.40 3.01 5.59
N GLY A 220 15.47 3.70 6.00
CA GLY A 220 16.38 3.29 7.06
C GLY A 220 17.81 3.02 6.55
N ASP A 221 18.78 2.95 7.45
CA ASP A 221 20.23 2.98 7.12
C ASP A 221 20.66 1.84 6.19
N ARG A 222 20.08 0.64 6.34
CA ARG A 222 20.39 -0.49 5.45
C ARG A 222 20.00 -0.20 4.01
N GLU A 223 18.79 0.34 3.80
CA GLU A 223 18.29 0.67 2.46
C GLU A 223 19.00 1.89 1.89
N ARG A 224 19.44 2.82 2.74
CA ARG A 224 20.27 3.96 2.34
C ARG A 224 21.56 3.51 1.68
N GLY A 225 22.29 2.57 2.28
CA GLY A 225 23.50 2.02 1.67
C GLY A 225 23.26 1.39 0.30
N GLY A 226 22.12 0.70 0.10
CA GLY A 226 21.70 0.18 -1.20
C GLY A 226 21.42 1.31 -2.21
N ALA A 227 20.72 2.36 -1.79
CA ALA A 227 20.45 3.51 -2.65
C ALA A 227 21.74 4.23 -3.09
N GLU A 228 22.72 4.37 -2.19
CA GLU A 228 24.04 4.95 -2.47
C GLU A 228 24.84 4.09 -3.47
N ARG A 229 24.78 2.74 -3.36
CA ARG A 229 25.43 1.85 -4.34
C ARG A 229 24.79 1.93 -5.73
N ILE A 230 23.45 2.00 -5.80
CA ILE A 230 22.75 2.21 -7.07
C ILE A 230 23.17 3.54 -7.70
N ALA A 231 23.25 4.61 -6.90
CA ALA A 231 23.65 5.92 -7.38
C ALA A 231 25.11 5.93 -7.85
N ALA A 232 26.01 5.25 -7.14
CA ALA A 232 27.40 5.10 -7.56
C ALA A 232 27.55 4.32 -8.87
N ALA A 233 26.70 3.32 -9.11
CA ALA A 233 26.68 2.54 -10.35
C ALA A 233 26.09 3.30 -11.55
N ALA A 234 25.23 4.32 -11.31
CA ALA A 234 24.60 5.12 -12.37
C ALA A 234 24.62 6.63 -12.07
N PRO A 235 25.81 7.26 -11.88
CA PRO A 235 25.94 8.60 -11.28
C PRO A 235 25.35 9.74 -12.12
N ARG A 236 25.20 9.56 -13.45
CA ARG A 236 24.54 10.55 -14.32
C ARG A 236 23.02 10.41 -14.36
N ALA A 237 22.53 9.25 -14.00
CA ALA A 237 21.14 8.87 -14.14
C ALA A 237 20.35 8.89 -12.81
N THR A 238 21.06 9.03 -11.68
CA THR A 238 20.44 8.84 -10.35
C THR A 238 20.82 9.91 -9.35
N VAL A 239 19.90 10.17 -8.42
CA VAL A 239 20.11 10.97 -7.20
C VAL A 239 19.51 10.21 -6.02
N VAL A 240 20.18 10.20 -4.87
CA VAL A 240 19.65 9.61 -3.65
C VAL A 240 18.72 10.60 -2.97
N ALA A 241 17.50 10.14 -2.61
CA ALA A 241 16.53 10.96 -1.89
C ALA A 241 17.04 11.32 -0.49
N PRO A 242 16.62 12.45 0.10
CA PRO A 242 16.80 12.70 1.52
C PRO A 242 16.01 11.69 2.34
N GLN A 243 16.19 11.69 3.65
CA GLN A 243 15.32 10.90 4.52
C GLN A 243 13.87 11.40 4.41
N THR A 244 12.95 10.47 4.11
CA THR A 244 11.53 10.76 3.91
C THR A 244 10.66 10.08 4.95
N SER A 245 9.62 10.77 5.40
CA SER A 245 8.45 10.15 6.02
C SER A 245 7.60 9.45 4.94
N LEU A 246 6.59 8.68 5.35
CA LEU A 246 5.64 8.10 4.39
C LEU A 246 4.81 9.18 3.66
N GLN A 247 4.53 10.30 4.33
CA GLN A 247 3.83 11.43 3.71
C GLN A 247 4.74 12.19 2.72
N ASP A 248 6.02 12.35 3.04
CA ASP A 248 7.00 12.89 2.10
C ASP A 248 7.16 12.00 0.87
N LEU A 249 7.20 10.66 1.07
CA LEU A 249 7.26 9.71 -0.04
C LEU A 249 6.01 9.79 -0.93
N ALA A 250 4.83 9.92 -0.33
CA ALA A 250 3.59 10.10 -1.07
C ALA A 250 3.59 11.40 -1.89
N ALA A 251 4.05 12.50 -1.29
CA ALA A 251 4.19 13.78 -1.96
C ALA A 251 5.20 13.72 -3.12
N LEU A 252 6.36 13.09 -2.87
CA LEU A 252 7.39 12.90 -3.89
C LEU A 252 6.87 12.01 -5.04
N ALA A 253 6.11 10.96 -4.72
CA ALA A 253 5.50 10.10 -5.73
C ALA A 253 4.53 10.87 -6.63
N ARG A 254 3.71 11.77 -6.10
CA ARG A 254 2.82 12.63 -6.92
C ARG A 254 3.57 13.55 -7.89
N LEU A 255 4.79 13.94 -7.53
CA LEU A 255 5.64 14.80 -8.35
C LEU A 255 6.47 14.01 -9.38
N ALA A 256 6.42 12.68 -9.31
CA ALA A 256 7.20 11.80 -10.17
C ALA A 256 6.44 11.39 -11.43
N ARG A 257 7.20 11.08 -12.48
CA ARG A 257 6.67 10.55 -13.73
C ARG A 257 6.23 9.10 -13.63
N LEU A 258 7.00 8.29 -12.90
CA LEU A 258 6.75 6.88 -12.65
C LEU A 258 7.46 6.40 -11.38
N PHE A 259 7.03 5.26 -10.84
CA PHE A 259 7.59 4.63 -9.66
C PHE A 259 7.93 3.16 -9.95
N VAL A 260 9.19 2.76 -9.76
CA VAL A 260 9.65 1.37 -9.95
C VAL A 260 10.01 0.75 -8.61
N SER A 261 9.40 -0.37 -8.24
CA SER A 261 9.64 -1.01 -6.95
C SER A 261 9.23 -2.48 -6.94
N GLY A 262 9.83 -3.26 -6.08
CA GLY A 262 9.28 -4.54 -5.65
C GLY A 262 7.93 -4.40 -4.92
N ASP A 263 7.26 -5.52 -4.64
CA ASP A 263 6.01 -5.59 -3.86
C ASP A 263 6.24 -5.13 -2.41
N THR A 264 6.01 -3.84 -2.17
CA THR A 264 6.30 -3.15 -0.90
C THR A 264 5.26 -2.10 -0.56
N GLY A 265 5.22 -1.66 0.72
CA GLY A 265 4.38 -0.54 1.14
C GLY A 265 4.55 0.74 0.30
N PRO A 266 5.79 1.18 -0.01
CA PRO A 266 6.08 2.27 -0.94
C PRO A 266 5.42 2.15 -2.32
N LEU A 267 5.42 0.97 -2.95
CA LEU A 267 4.75 0.73 -4.23
C LEU A 267 3.25 1.04 -4.14
N HIS A 268 2.60 0.48 -3.12
CA HIS A 268 1.16 0.66 -2.92
C HIS A 268 0.80 2.09 -2.54
N LEU A 269 1.69 2.80 -1.83
CA LEU A 269 1.51 4.21 -1.51
C LEU A 269 1.60 5.08 -2.79
N ALA A 270 2.59 4.83 -3.63
CA ALA A 270 2.72 5.52 -4.91
C ALA A 270 1.49 5.28 -5.82
N ALA A 271 1.02 4.03 -5.89
CA ALA A 271 -0.20 3.70 -6.64
C ALA A 271 -1.44 4.39 -6.05
N ALA A 272 -1.59 4.41 -4.72
CA ALA A 272 -2.72 5.04 -4.06
C ALA A 272 -2.80 6.56 -4.29
N VAL A 273 -1.67 7.23 -4.49
CA VAL A 273 -1.62 8.67 -4.82
C VAL A 273 -1.67 8.96 -6.32
N GLY A 274 -1.86 7.94 -7.17
CA GLY A 274 -2.07 8.10 -8.61
C GLY A 274 -0.79 8.14 -9.46
N THR A 275 0.37 7.81 -8.91
CA THR A 275 1.62 7.73 -9.67
C THR A 275 1.62 6.46 -10.52
N PRO A 276 1.93 6.51 -11.83
CA PRO A 276 2.14 5.31 -12.64
C PRO A 276 3.26 4.44 -12.03
N CYS A 277 2.98 3.14 -11.79
CA CYS A 277 3.90 2.24 -11.10
C CYS A 277 4.28 1.05 -11.98
N VAL A 278 5.56 0.67 -11.94
CA VAL A 278 6.06 -0.62 -12.40
C VAL A 278 6.38 -1.45 -11.16
N GLY A 279 5.52 -2.43 -10.86
CA GLY A 279 5.68 -3.33 -9.72
C GLY A 279 6.41 -4.61 -10.11
N LEU A 280 7.45 -4.97 -9.35
CA LEU A 280 8.22 -6.21 -9.54
C LEU A 280 7.72 -7.27 -8.57
N PHE A 281 7.13 -8.34 -9.10
CA PHE A 281 6.48 -9.39 -8.32
C PHE A 281 7.18 -10.74 -8.57
N GLY A 282 8.02 -11.17 -7.65
CA GLY A 282 8.73 -12.44 -7.72
C GLY A 282 7.98 -13.57 -7.00
N PRO A 283 8.04 -13.60 -5.65
CA PRO A 283 7.55 -14.73 -4.87
C PRO A 283 6.02 -14.77 -4.68
N VAL A 284 5.33 -13.65 -4.94
CA VAL A 284 3.87 -13.53 -4.80
C VAL A 284 3.31 -13.02 -6.13
N PRO A 285 2.23 -13.63 -6.67
CA PRO A 285 1.59 -13.16 -7.90
C PRO A 285 1.02 -11.74 -7.77
N ALA A 286 1.08 -10.98 -8.85
CA ALA A 286 0.63 -9.58 -8.88
C ALA A 286 -0.90 -9.44 -8.93
N ASP A 287 -1.62 -10.42 -9.45
CA ASP A 287 -3.08 -10.42 -9.60
C ASP A 287 -3.84 -10.19 -8.29
N ARG A 288 -3.26 -10.69 -7.19
CA ARG A 288 -3.84 -10.57 -5.85
C ARG A 288 -3.64 -9.19 -5.22
N ASN A 289 -2.44 -8.66 -5.28
CA ASN A 289 -2.06 -7.44 -4.55
C ASN A 289 -1.08 -6.55 -5.30
N GLY A 290 -1.14 -6.53 -6.62
CA GLY A 290 -0.44 -5.56 -7.44
C GLY A 290 -0.86 -4.10 -7.18
N PRO A 291 -0.18 -3.12 -7.77
CA PRO A 291 -0.64 -1.75 -7.70
C PRO A 291 -2.02 -1.63 -8.34
N TYR A 292 -3.00 -1.13 -7.60
CA TYR A 292 -4.40 -1.14 -8.00
C TYR A 292 -4.73 -0.03 -9.00
N GLY A 293 -5.22 -0.42 -10.17
CA GLY A 293 -5.66 0.50 -11.22
C GLY A 293 -5.02 0.19 -12.58
N ARG A 294 -5.58 0.79 -13.64
CA ARG A 294 -5.16 0.51 -15.03
C ARG A 294 -3.90 1.27 -15.46
N ILE A 295 -3.46 2.24 -14.67
CA ILE A 295 -2.30 3.09 -14.98
C ILE A 295 -0.96 2.46 -14.53
N HIS A 296 -0.98 1.24 -14.07
CA HIS A 296 0.19 0.54 -13.54
C HIS A 296 0.56 -0.65 -14.43
N ALA A 297 1.79 -1.11 -14.29
CA ALA A 297 2.28 -2.34 -14.91
C ALA A 297 2.94 -3.23 -13.86
N THR A 298 2.86 -4.54 -14.07
CA THR A 298 3.58 -5.52 -13.24
C THR A 298 4.53 -6.33 -14.11
N VAL A 299 5.67 -6.68 -13.54
CA VAL A 299 6.67 -7.55 -14.16
C VAL A 299 6.90 -8.71 -13.21
N GLU A 300 6.72 -9.92 -13.73
CA GLU A 300 6.87 -11.18 -12.99
C GLU A 300 7.93 -12.05 -13.68
N PRO A 301 8.62 -12.95 -12.94
CA PRO A 301 9.53 -13.90 -13.53
C PRO A 301 8.77 -14.92 -14.39
N PRO A 302 9.47 -15.74 -15.19
CA PRO A 302 8.93 -16.97 -15.75
C PRO A 302 8.28 -17.84 -14.66
N ALA A 303 7.20 -18.55 -15.02
CA ALA A 303 6.39 -19.30 -14.05
C ALA A 303 7.21 -20.38 -13.31
N GLU A 304 8.21 -20.93 -13.98
CA GLU A 304 9.10 -22.00 -13.48
C GLU A 304 9.98 -21.51 -12.30
N LEU A 305 10.23 -20.21 -12.21
CA LEU A 305 11.04 -19.61 -11.14
C LEU A 305 10.20 -19.16 -9.94
N ARG A 306 8.88 -19.36 -9.96
CA ARG A 306 8.06 -19.03 -8.81
C ARG A 306 8.23 -20.07 -7.71
N PRO A 307 8.55 -19.67 -6.48
CA PRO A 307 8.69 -20.59 -5.37
C PRO A 307 7.35 -21.20 -4.95
N LYS A 308 7.40 -22.34 -4.26
CA LYS A 308 6.25 -22.84 -3.51
C LYS A 308 5.84 -21.84 -2.43
N TRP A 309 4.58 -21.92 -2.00
CA TRP A 309 4.05 -20.94 -1.04
C TRP A 309 4.80 -20.90 0.29
N GLU A 310 5.29 -22.03 0.78
CA GLU A 310 6.12 -22.15 1.99
C GLU A 310 7.45 -21.40 1.87
N ASP A 311 8.08 -21.42 0.69
CA ASP A 311 9.42 -20.87 0.43
C ASP A 311 9.39 -19.39 0.01
N ARG A 312 8.21 -18.81 -0.18
CA ARG A 312 8.02 -17.47 -0.71
C ARG A 312 8.74 -16.33 0.03
N LYS A 313 9.19 -16.55 1.27
CA LYS A 313 9.91 -15.53 2.07
C LYS A 313 11.42 -15.61 1.95
N THR A 314 11.94 -16.74 1.52
CA THR A 314 13.37 -17.06 1.53
C THR A 314 13.96 -17.26 0.15
N ASP A 315 13.18 -17.78 -0.79
CA ASP A 315 13.63 -18.00 -2.17
C ASP A 315 13.80 -16.67 -2.92
N THR A 316 15.02 -16.42 -3.40
CA THR A 316 15.39 -15.21 -4.14
C THR A 316 15.44 -15.40 -5.66
N LEU A 317 15.30 -16.62 -6.16
CA LEU A 317 15.43 -16.93 -7.59
C LEU A 317 14.35 -16.25 -8.43
N ALA A 318 13.14 -16.14 -7.88
CA ALA A 318 12.03 -15.49 -8.58
C ALA A 318 12.35 -14.01 -8.90
N MET A 319 12.90 -13.25 -7.96
CA MET A 319 13.29 -11.86 -8.23
C MET A 319 14.50 -11.78 -9.19
N ALA A 320 15.46 -12.66 -9.03
CA ALA A 320 16.60 -12.75 -9.94
C ALA A 320 16.19 -13.12 -11.39
N GLY A 321 15.07 -13.80 -11.57
CA GLY A 321 14.51 -14.13 -12.88
C GLY A 321 13.78 -13.00 -13.61
N ILE A 322 13.60 -11.82 -12.96
CA ILE A 322 13.03 -10.65 -13.62
C ILE A 322 14.13 -9.92 -14.39
N GLU A 323 14.05 -9.94 -15.73
CA GLU A 323 15.04 -9.33 -16.60
C GLU A 323 14.86 -7.81 -16.73
N VAL A 324 15.98 -7.08 -16.84
CA VAL A 324 16.01 -5.60 -16.95
C VAL A 324 15.21 -5.11 -18.14
N ASP A 325 15.34 -5.74 -19.31
CA ASP A 325 14.65 -5.31 -20.54
C ASP A 325 13.13 -5.37 -20.39
N ARG A 326 12.60 -6.34 -19.63
CA ARG A 326 11.16 -6.43 -19.35
C ARG A 326 10.68 -5.29 -18.45
N VAL A 327 11.51 -4.87 -17.48
CA VAL A 327 11.22 -3.73 -16.60
C VAL A 327 11.28 -2.43 -17.38
N VAL A 328 12.29 -2.24 -18.22
CA VAL A 328 12.43 -1.07 -19.10
C VAL A 328 11.25 -0.99 -20.07
N ALA A 329 10.86 -2.09 -20.71
CA ALA A 329 9.69 -2.12 -21.60
C ALA A 329 8.37 -1.79 -20.86
N ALA A 330 8.25 -2.15 -19.58
CA ALA A 330 7.12 -1.73 -18.75
C ALA A 330 7.15 -0.23 -18.44
N CYS A 331 8.32 0.33 -18.15
CA CYS A 331 8.50 1.77 -17.98
C CYS A 331 8.16 2.56 -19.27
N ASP A 332 8.60 2.07 -20.43
CA ASP A 332 8.33 2.70 -21.74
C ASP A 332 6.81 2.84 -21.97
N ARG A 333 6.05 1.78 -21.69
CA ARG A 333 4.58 1.80 -21.85
C ARG A 333 3.91 2.87 -20.97
N LEU A 334 4.40 3.04 -19.73
CA LEU A 334 3.79 3.98 -18.77
C LEU A 334 4.24 5.41 -18.97
N ALA A 335 5.52 5.63 -19.26
CA ALA A 335 6.08 6.98 -19.38
C ALA A 335 5.55 7.76 -20.59
N PHE A 336 5.11 7.08 -21.67
CA PHE A 336 4.80 7.71 -22.96
C PHE A 336 3.40 7.42 -23.49
N HIS A 337 2.69 6.40 -23.01
CA HIS A 337 1.33 6.10 -23.45
C HIS A 337 0.23 6.65 -22.53
N GLY A 338 0.59 7.14 -21.34
CA GLY A 338 -0.36 7.68 -20.34
C GLY A 338 -0.99 9.03 -20.70
N HIS A 339 -0.55 9.72 -21.76
CA HIS A 339 -1.08 11.03 -22.18
C HIS A 339 -2.29 10.97 -23.11
N ARG A 340 -2.85 9.77 -23.38
CA ARG A 340 -4.04 9.64 -24.28
C ARG A 340 -5.33 9.23 -23.53
N ILE A 341 -5.35 9.28 -22.20
CA ILE A 341 -6.59 9.01 -21.44
C ILE A 341 -6.94 10.27 -20.64
N THR A 342 -7.28 11.34 -21.38
CA THR A 342 -8.11 12.45 -20.91
C THR A 342 -9.05 12.82 -22.03
N ALA A 343 -10.22 12.24 -22.07
CA ALA A 343 -11.45 12.77 -22.63
C ALA A 343 -12.61 12.03 -21.94
#